data_a2ec4515a5140c60c570846a55c0b1c3
#
_entry.id   a2ec4515a5140c60c570846a55c0b1c3
#
_cell.length_a   1.000
_cell.length_b   1.000
_cell.length_c   1.000
_cell.angle_alpha   90.00
_cell.angle_beta   90.00
_cell.angle_gamma   90.00
#
_symmetry.space_group_name_H-M   'P 1'
#
loop_
_entity.id
_entity.type
_entity.pdbx_description
1 polymer ?
#
loop_
_entity_poly.entity_id
_entity_poly.type
_entity_poly.pdbx_seq_one_letter_code
_entity_poly.pdbx_strand_id
1 'polypeptide(L)'
;MTQEAIQEIIRKQRNYFYTGATLNIDFRITALKRLQTSIQSHQEQINAALKSDLGKSSFESYMCESGLVLSEITYMLKHIRSLSREKTVHTPLAQFHSRSYRKPSPYGVTLIMSPWNYPFLLTFDPLVDAIAAGNTAVLKPSAYSPATSNIICEIVRECFPEEYVAVVMGGRQENSCLLQEHFDYIFFTGSQAVGKEVMRHASEHLTPVTLELGGKSPCIVDKSANIKLAAKRIVFGKYLNCGQTCVAPDYIYCHREVKDALLKQIQKQIRKQFGKSPLDNKNYGKIINEKHFNRIQNLIDPAKIICGGNARPETLQIEPTVMDQVTFEDAVMQEEIFGPVMPVLTFDSIEEVIRKVNSMAHPLALYIFAQEKAICEKVTSECGFGGGCINDVIIHLATSEMPFGGFGESGMGSYHGQKGFETFSHYKSIVDKKTWIDLPMRYQPYRRIYDKLIHIFLK
;
A
#
# COMPACT_ATOMS: atom_id res chain seq x y z
N MET A 1 -16.92 17.52 10.86
CA MET A 1 -18.24 16.84 10.85
C MET A 1 -18.57 16.39 12.27
N THR A 2 -19.85 16.44 12.72
CA THR A 2 -20.20 15.98 14.08
C THR A 2 -20.21 14.44 14.13
N GLN A 3 -20.13 13.87 15.33
CA GLN A 3 -20.21 12.42 15.53
C GLN A 3 -21.56 11.85 15.08
N GLU A 4 -22.65 12.55 15.38
CA GLU A 4 -24.01 12.14 14.97
C GLU A 4 -24.14 12.08 13.43
N ALA A 5 -23.53 13.03 12.71
CA ALA A 5 -23.54 13.01 11.25
C ALA A 5 -22.75 11.82 10.68
N ILE A 6 -21.63 11.45 11.30
CA ILE A 6 -20.85 10.26 10.94
C ILE A 6 -21.64 8.98 11.19
N GLN A 7 -22.29 8.89 12.35
CA GLN A 7 -23.16 7.76 12.71
C GLN A 7 -24.31 7.59 11.72
N GLU A 8 -24.93 8.70 11.30
CA GLU A 8 -26.00 8.67 10.32
C GLU A 8 -25.54 8.17 8.95
N ILE A 9 -24.34 8.57 8.49
CA ILE A 9 -23.74 8.05 7.26
C ILE A 9 -23.56 6.52 7.36
N ILE A 10 -22.97 6.05 8.44
CA ILE A 10 -22.71 4.60 8.63
C ILE A 10 -24.02 3.82 8.69
N ARG A 11 -25.03 4.37 9.38
CA ARG A 11 -26.37 3.77 9.46
C ARG A 11 -27.03 3.67 8.08
N LYS A 12 -26.96 4.73 7.25
CA LYS A 12 -27.47 4.70 5.87
C LYS A 12 -26.75 3.65 5.03
N GLN A 13 -25.41 3.58 5.12
CA GLN A 13 -24.62 2.59 4.38
C GLN A 13 -24.94 1.15 4.81
N ARG A 14 -25.11 0.90 6.09
CA ARG A 14 -25.48 -0.42 6.61
C ARG A 14 -26.88 -0.83 6.12
N ASN A 15 -27.85 0.09 6.16
CA ASN A 15 -29.17 -0.16 5.61
C ASN A 15 -29.14 -0.44 4.10
N TYR A 16 -28.37 0.35 3.35
CA TYR A 16 -28.21 0.14 1.92
C TYR A 16 -27.53 -1.20 1.60
N PHE A 17 -26.49 -1.56 2.32
CA PHE A 17 -25.83 -2.86 2.17
C PHE A 17 -26.82 -4.03 2.37
N TYR A 18 -27.68 -3.95 3.38
CA TYR A 18 -28.68 -4.99 3.66
C TYR A 18 -29.80 -5.08 2.60
N THR A 19 -29.96 -4.11 1.73
CA THR A 19 -30.85 -4.28 0.56
C THR A 19 -30.33 -5.33 -0.43
N GLY A 20 -29.03 -5.67 -0.38
CA GLY A 20 -28.38 -6.58 -1.31
C GLY A 20 -28.05 -5.94 -2.67
N ALA A 21 -28.27 -4.65 -2.86
CA ALA A 21 -28.01 -3.96 -4.14
C ALA A 21 -26.56 -4.15 -4.62
N THR A 22 -25.58 -4.10 -3.70
CA THR A 22 -24.17 -4.26 -4.00
C THR A 22 -23.74 -5.70 -4.34
N LEU A 23 -24.61 -6.69 -4.12
CA LEU A 23 -24.33 -8.09 -4.45
C LEU A 23 -24.41 -8.37 -5.95
N ASN A 24 -25.14 -7.54 -6.69
CA ASN A 24 -25.24 -7.65 -8.15
C ASN A 24 -23.92 -7.24 -8.81
N ILE A 25 -23.32 -8.14 -9.60
CA ILE A 25 -22.04 -7.91 -10.27
C ILE A 25 -22.16 -6.80 -11.34
N ASP A 26 -23.27 -6.72 -12.06
CA ASP A 26 -23.46 -5.68 -13.09
C ASP A 26 -23.60 -4.29 -12.47
N PHE A 27 -24.19 -4.20 -11.27
CA PHE A 27 -24.19 -2.97 -10.48
C PHE A 27 -22.74 -2.51 -10.15
N ARG A 28 -21.90 -3.42 -9.67
CA ARG A 28 -20.48 -3.12 -9.35
C ARG A 28 -19.69 -2.70 -10.60
N ILE A 29 -19.90 -3.40 -11.73
CA ILE A 29 -19.27 -3.07 -13.01
C ILE A 29 -19.69 -1.66 -13.45
N THR A 30 -20.97 -1.31 -13.32
CA THR A 30 -21.50 0.02 -13.66
C THR A 30 -20.88 1.10 -12.75
N ALA A 31 -20.77 0.82 -11.45
CA ALA A 31 -20.12 1.70 -10.48
C ALA A 31 -18.65 1.97 -10.82
N LEU A 32 -17.87 0.93 -11.13
CA LEU A 32 -16.47 1.06 -11.53
C LEU A 32 -16.29 1.82 -12.85
N LYS A 33 -17.16 1.59 -13.84
CA LYS A 33 -17.12 2.34 -15.11
C LYS A 33 -17.45 3.80 -14.93
N ARG A 34 -18.42 4.15 -14.06
CA ARG A 34 -18.74 5.53 -13.73
C ARG A 34 -17.54 6.22 -13.08
N LEU A 35 -16.91 5.57 -12.10
CA LEU A 35 -15.69 6.08 -11.48
C LEU A 35 -14.56 6.28 -12.49
N GLN A 36 -14.34 5.32 -13.39
CA GLN A 36 -13.32 5.42 -14.45
C GLN A 36 -13.55 6.66 -15.35
N THR A 37 -14.79 6.85 -15.79
CA THR A 37 -15.15 8.01 -16.64
C THR A 37 -14.97 9.32 -15.89
N SER A 38 -15.40 9.42 -14.64
CA SER A 38 -15.27 10.63 -13.83
C SER A 38 -13.78 10.96 -13.57
N ILE A 39 -12.94 9.99 -13.22
CA ILE A 39 -11.49 10.21 -13.06
C ILE A 39 -10.87 10.74 -14.36
N GLN A 40 -11.23 10.17 -15.50
CA GLN A 40 -10.72 10.62 -16.80
C GLN A 40 -11.14 12.05 -17.14
N SER A 41 -12.39 12.42 -16.85
CA SER A 41 -12.92 13.77 -17.11
C SER A 41 -12.34 14.84 -16.19
N HIS A 42 -11.93 14.47 -14.96
CA HIS A 42 -11.36 15.37 -13.96
C HIS A 42 -9.82 15.40 -13.94
N GLN A 43 -9.15 14.84 -14.97
CA GLN A 43 -7.68 14.69 -14.94
C GLN A 43 -6.91 16.01 -14.73
N GLU A 44 -7.40 17.12 -15.30
CA GLU A 44 -6.76 18.43 -15.12
C GLU A 44 -6.94 18.96 -13.71
N GLN A 45 -8.11 18.79 -13.11
CA GLN A 45 -8.40 19.19 -11.72
C GLN A 45 -7.58 18.34 -10.74
N ILE A 46 -7.45 17.04 -10.99
CA ILE A 46 -6.60 16.13 -10.19
C ILE A 46 -5.13 16.60 -10.24
N ASN A 47 -4.61 16.91 -11.44
CA ASN A 47 -3.26 17.42 -11.61
C ASN A 47 -3.05 18.74 -10.88
N ALA A 48 -4.02 19.68 -10.96
CA ALA A 48 -3.96 20.96 -10.28
C ALA A 48 -3.96 20.79 -8.73
N ALA A 49 -4.79 19.88 -8.21
CA ALA A 49 -4.87 19.58 -6.79
C ALA A 49 -3.56 18.99 -6.25
N LEU A 50 -3.01 17.97 -6.92
CA LEU A 50 -1.74 17.35 -6.56
C LEU A 50 -0.56 18.32 -6.66
N LYS A 51 -0.57 19.22 -7.62
CA LYS A 51 0.41 20.30 -7.71
C LYS A 51 0.27 21.28 -6.56
N SER A 52 -0.94 21.63 -6.17
CA SER A 52 -1.19 22.52 -5.04
C SER A 52 -0.67 21.94 -3.73
N ASP A 53 -1.00 20.68 -3.44
CA ASP A 53 -0.64 20.03 -2.17
C ASP A 53 0.83 19.61 -2.10
N LEU A 54 1.35 18.97 -3.14
CA LEU A 54 2.67 18.30 -3.15
C LEU A 54 3.66 18.86 -4.16
N GLY A 55 3.25 19.82 -5.01
CA GLY A 55 4.10 20.34 -6.09
C GLY A 55 4.33 19.36 -7.25
N LYS A 56 3.60 18.23 -7.30
CA LYS A 56 3.77 17.22 -8.35
C LYS A 56 3.51 17.80 -9.74
N SER A 57 4.33 17.42 -10.72
CA SER A 57 4.06 17.69 -12.13
C SER A 57 2.87 16.86 -12.63
N SER A 58 2.21 17.30 -13.71
CA SER A 58 1.11 16.53 -14.33
C SER A 58 1.55 15.14 -14.78
N PHE A 59 2.79 14.99 -15.23
CA PHE A 59 3.36 13.69 -15.59
C PHE A 59 3.47 12.76 -14.39
N GLU A 60 4.04 13.25 -13.27
CA GLU A 60 4.18 12.48 -12.04
C GLU A 60 2.81 12.16 -11.42
N SER A 61 1.87 13.12 -11.43
CA SER A 61 0.50 12.94 -10.97
C SER A 61 -0.22 11.80 -11.72
N TYR A 62 -0.09 11.75 -13.04
CA TYR A 62 -0.67 10.65 -13.81
C TYR A 62 0.07 9.34 -13.59
N MET A 63 1.40 9.33 -13.67
CA MET A 63 2.23 8.13 -13.55
C MET A 63 2.07 7.42 -12.20
N CYS A 64 1.92 8.19 -11.12
CA CYS A 64 1.99 7.65 -9.74
C CYS A 64 0.65 7.69 -9.00
N GLU A 65 -0.39 8.29 -9.57
CA GLU A 65 -1.69 8.38 -8.90
C GLU A 65 -2.85 8.01 -9.84
N SER A 66 -3.39 8.94 -10.61
CA SER A 66 -4.60 8.68 -11.41
C SER A 66 -4.43 7.54 -12.43
N GLY A 67 -3.26 7.41 -13.04
CA GLY A 67 -2.99 6.34 -14.01
C GLY A 67 -2.97 4.95 -13.36
N LEU A 68 -2.46 4.82 -12.12
CA LEU A 68 -2.47 3.55 -11.39
C LEU A 68 -3.89 3.17 -10.99
N VAL A 69 -4.70 4.11 -10.49
CA VAL A 69 -6.13 3.87 -10.20
C VAL A 69 -6.88 3.41 -11.45
N LEU A 70 -6.65 4.06 -12.60
CA LEU A 70 -7.27 3.65 -13.87
C LEU A 70 -6.84 2.25 -14.30
N SER A 71 -5.59 1.87 -14.02
CA SER A 71 -5.08 0.51 -14.26
C SER A 71 -5.78 -0.51 -13.36
N GLU A 72 -5.94 -0.22 -12.07
CA GLU A 72 -6.65 -1.10 -11.12
C GLU A 72 -8.12 -1.26 -11.49
N ILE A 73 -8.82 -0.17 -11.84
CA ILE A 73 -10.20 -0.26 -12.35
C ILE A 73 -10.27 -1.17 -13.59
N THR A 74 -9.33 -1.01 -14.52
CA THR A 74 -9.28 -1.82 -15.76
C THR A 74 -9.08 -3.30 -15.43
N TYR A 75 -8.18 -3.60 -14.50
CA TYR A 75 -7.97 -4.96 -14.01
C TYR A 75 -9.26 -5.53 -13.39
N MET A 76 -9.90 -4.80 -12.49
CA MET A 76 -11.13 -5.25 -11.83
C MET A 76 -12.26 -5.44 -12.82
N LEU A 77 -12.47 -4.53 -13.78
CA LEU A 77 -13.50 -4.68 -14.82
C LEU A 77 -13.31 -5.96 -15.66
N LYS A 78 -12.06 -6.35 -15.90
CA LYS A 78 -11.72 -7.57 -16.64
C LYS A 78 -11.96 -8.83 -15.81
N HIS A 79 -11.71 -8.78 -14.50
CA HIS A 79 -11.62 -9.98 -13.65
C HIS A 79 -12.79 -10.17 -12.68
N ILE A 80 -13.58 -9.14 -12.37
CA ILE A 80 -14.62 -9.15 -11.33
C ILE A 80 -15.59 -10.33 -11.45
N ARG A 81 -16.00 -10.70 -12.68
CA ARG A 81 -16.91 -11.83 -12.89
C ARG A 81 -16.28 -13.17 -12.50
N SER A 82 -14.98 -13.35 -12.74
CA SER A 82 -14.26 -14.57 -12.37
C SER A 82 -13.93 -14.60 -10.87
N LEU A 83 -13.56 -13.44 -10.30
CA LEU A 83 -13.25 -13.30 -8.88
C LEU A 83 -14.48 -13.53 -8.01
N SER A 84 -15.66 -13.07 -8.46
CA SER A 84 -16.94 -13.21 -7.74
C SER A 84 -17.56 -14.60 -7.80
N ARG A 85 -17.03 -15.52 -8.64
CA ARG A 85 -17.56 -16.88 -8.74
C ARG A 85 -17.18 -17.75 -7.55
N GLU A 86 -18.08 -18.65 -7.19
CA GLU A 86 -17.74 -19.75 -6.29
C GLU A 86 -16.70 -20.67 -6.93
N LYS A 87 -15.72 -21.08 -6.13
CA LYS A 87 -14.63 -21.99 -6.56
C LYS A 87 -14.82 -23.35 -5.91
N THR A 88 -15.19 -24.37 -6.70
CA THR A 88 -15.26 -25.74 -6.24
C THR A 88 -13.89 -26.22 -5.79
N VAL A 89 -13.85 -26.92 -4.67
CA VAL A 89 -12.65 -27.54 -4.08
C VAL A 89 -12.87 -29.05 -3.96
N HIS A 90 -11.78 -29.78 -3.70
CA HIS A 90 -11.87 -31.22 -3.49
C HIS A 90 -12.80 -31.53 -2.32
N THR A 91 -13.74 -32.46 -2.52
CA THR A 91 -14.64 -32.96 -1.49
C THR A 91 -14.13 -34.32 -1.01
N PRO A 92 -13.78 -34.47 0.29
CA PRO A 92 -13.34 -35.76 0.82
C PRO A 92 -14.39 -36.86 0.63
N LEU A 93 -13.93 -38.09 0.41
CA LEU A 93 -14.82 -39.27 0.20
C LEU A 93 -15.77 -39.51 1.39
N ALA A 94 -15.33 -39.16 2.61
CA ALA A 94 -16.16 -39.18 3.82
C ALA A 94 -17.42 -38.31 3.74
N GLN A 95 -17.46 -37.35 2.82
CA GLN A 95 -18.60 -36.46 2.57
C GLN A 95 -19.40 -36.82 1.33
N PHE A 96 -19.20 -38.04 0.80
CA PHE A 96 -19.94 -38.55 -0.38
C PHE A 96 -21.45 -38.58 -0.08
N HIS A 97 -22.36 -38.13 -0.93
CA HIS A 97 -22.23 -37.40 -2.16
C HIS A 97 -22.48 -35.92 -1.93
N SER A 98 -21.43 -35.08 -2.05
CA SER A 98 -21.55 -33.64 -1.83
C SER A 98 -20.60 -32.88 -2.76
N ARG A 99 -20.85 -31.57 -2.88
CA ARG A 99 -20.00 -30.60 -3.56
C ARG A 99 -19.51 -29.59 -2.55
N SER A 100 -18.18 -29.45 -2.41
CA SER A 100 -17.54 -28.43 -1.56
C SER A 100 -17.08 -27.26 -2.41
N TYR A 101 -17.34 -26.03 -1.95
CA TYR A 101 -16.90 -24.82 -2.65
C TYR A 101 -16.68 -23.66 -1.69
N ARG A 102 -15.83 -22.71 -2.12
CA ARG A 102 -15.63 -21.42 -1.47
C ARG A 102 -16.39 -20.36 -2.25
N LYS A 103 -17.11 -19.50 -1.56
CA LYS A 103 -17.89 -18.38 -2.14
C LYS A 103 -17.45 -17.06 -1.52
N PRO A 104 -16.93 -16.09 -2.33
CA PRO A 104 -16.62 -14.77 -1.81
C PRO A 104 -17.91 -14.04 -1.40
N SER A 105 -17.81 -13.26 -0.35
CA SER A 105 -18.90 -12.44 0.20
C SER A 105 -18.30 -11.13 0.71
N PRO A 106 -18.87 -9.96 0.41
CA PRO A 106 -18.42 -8.71 1.00
C PRO A 106 -18.52 -8.75 2.52
N TYR A 107 -17.67 -7.99 3.20
CA TYR A 107 -17.76 -7.80 4.64
C TYR A 107 -18.99 -6.98 5.03
N GLY A 108 -19.20 -5.83 4.38
CA GLY A 108 -20.30 -4.90 4.71
C GLY A 108 -19.91 -3.44 4.50
N VAL A 109 -19.94 -2.66 5.57
CA VAL A 109 -19.54 -1.25 5.59
C VAL A 109 -18.04 -1.17 5.88
N THR A 110 -17.26 -0.63 4.94
CA THR A 110 -15.79 -0.55 5.07
C THR A 110 -15.35 0.90 5.33
N LEU A 111 -14.30 1.05 6.14
CA LEU A 111 -13.62 2.33 6.34
C LEU A 111 -12.28 2.30 5.61
N ILE A 112 -12.01 3.30 4.77
CA ILE A 112 -10.74 3.49 4.07
C ILE A 112 -10.14 4.82 4.53
N MET A 113 -9.03 4.75 5.28
CA MET A 113 -8.30 5.92 5.79
C MET A 113 -7.00 6.06 5.03
N SER A 114 -6.86 7.14 4.26
CA SER A 114 -5.73 7.34 3.35
C SER A 114 -4.79 8.46 3.79
N PRO A 115 -3.48 8.35 3.47
CA PRO A 115 -2.46 9.33 3.81
C PRO A 115 -2.41 10.49 2.80
N TRP A 116 -1.46 11.37 2.99
CA TRP A 116 -1.28 12.61 2.23
C TRP A 116 -0.23 12.53 1.11
N ASN A 117 0.59 11.49 1.05
CA ASN A 117 1.75 11.44 0.14
C ASN A 117 1.39 11.00 -1.30
N TYR A 118 0.43 10.08 -1.44
CA TYR A 118 -0.24 9.71 -2.69
C TYR A 118 -1.75 9.72 -2.43
N PRO A 119 -2.32 10.90 -2.14
CA PRO A 119 -3.67 10.99 -1.57
C PRO A 119 -4.76 10.50 -2.52
N PHE A 120 -4.59 10.66 -3.82
CA PHE A 120 -5.55 10.21 -4.82
C PHE A 120 -5.49 8.68 -4.99
N LEU A 121 -4.30 8.14 -5.24
CA LEU A 121 -4.07 6.71 -5.42
C LEU A 121 -4.54 5.93 -4.19
N LEU A 122 -4.00 6.28 -3.01
CA LEU A 122 -4.22 5.52 -1.77
C LEU A 122 -5.63 5.68 -1.19
N THR A 123 -6.46 6.54 -1.77
CA THR A 123 -7.90 6.60 -1.49
C THR A 123 -8.70 5.75 -2.46
N PHE A 124 -8.45 5.88 -3.76
CA PHE A 124 -9.26 5.22 -4.77
C PHE A 124 -8.89 3.77 -5.05
N ASP A 125 -7.63 3.40 -4.93
CA ASP A 125 -7.20 2.02 -5.19
C ASP A 125 -7.90 1.01 -4.26
N PRO A 126 -7.85 1.18 -2.91
CA PRO A 126 -8.63 0.32 -2.02
C PRO A 126 -10.16 0.48 -2.18
N LEU A 127 -10.65 1.64 -2.63
CA LEU A 127 -12.07 1.81 -2.94
C LEU A 127 -12.50 0.95 -4.14
N VAL A 128 -11.67 0.89 -5.18
CA VAL A 128 -11.91 0.03 -6.36
C VAL A 128 -12.06 -1.42 -5.94
N ASP A 129 -11.18 -1.89 -5.06
CA ASP A 129 -11.20 -3.24 -4.51
C ASP A 129 -12.46 -3.51 -3.67
N ALA A 130 -12.82 -2.54 -2.80
CA ALA A 130 -14.00 -2.62 -1.94
C ALA A 130 -15.30 -2.68 -2.77
N ILE A 131 -15.42 -1.84 -3.81
CA ILE A 131 -16.55 -1.84 -4.77
C ILE A 131 -16.60 -3.18 -5.52
N ALA A 132 -15.46 -3.65 -6.04
CA ALA A 132 -15.39 -4.91 -6.77
C ALA A 132 -15.82 -6.09 -5.90
N ALA A 133 -15.48 -6.11 -4.62
CA ALA A 133 -15.89 -7.12 -3.65
C ALA A 133 -17.37 -7.01 -3.25
N GLY A 134 -18.00 -5.82 -3.40
CA GLY A 134 -19.42 -5.58 -3.14
C GLY A 134 -19.71 -4.94 -1.78
N ASN A 135 -18.75 -4.24 -1.20
CA ASN A 135 -18.92 -3.48 0.03
C ASN A 135 -19.51 -2.09 -0.22
N THR A 136 -20.02 -1.45 0.81
CA THR A 136 -20.15 0.00 0.91
C THR A 136 -18.90 0.58 1.55
N ALA A 137 -18.61 1.86 1.33
CA ALA A 137 -17.35 2.43 1.81
C ALA A 137 -17.52 3.87 2.37
N VAL A 138 -16.85 4.12 3.49
CA VAL A 138 -16.60 5.45 4.03
C VAL A 138 -15.13 5.78 3.79
N LEU A 139 -14.86 6.85 3.05
CA LEU A 139 -13.52 7.33 2.76
C LEU A 139 -13.14 8.45 3.71
N LYS A 140 -11.94 8.37 4.25
CA LYS A 140 -11.36 9.42 5.10
C LYS A 140 -10.01 9.88 4.51
N PRO A 141 -10.03 10.76 3.49
CA PRO A 141 -8.80 11.32 2.93
C PRO A 141 -8.09 12.23 3.95
N SER A 142 -6.79 12.44 3.75
CA SER A 142 -5.98 13.19 4.68
C SER A 142 -6.30 14.69 4.68
N ALA A 143 -6.38 15.30 5.87
CA ALA A 143 -6.49 16.74 6.02
C ALA A 143 -5.22 17.51 5.60
N TYR A 144 -4.07 16.83 5.45
CA TYR A 144 -2.81 17.46 5.03
C TYR A 144 -2.74 17.71 3.51
N SER A 145 -3.61 17.04 2.72
CA SER A 145 -3.74 17.25 1.27
C SER A 145 -5.13 17.78 0.92
N PRO A 146 -5.48 19.03 1.32
CA PRO A 146 -6.85 19.53 1.25
C PRO A 146 -7.36 19.70 -0.19
N ALA A 147 -6.51 20.13 -1.13
CA ALA A 147 -6.92 20.30 -2.53
C ALA A 147 -7.28 18.94 -3.17
N THR A 148 -6.44 17.92 -2.93
CA THR A 148 -6.70 16.57 -3.42
C THR A 148 -7.91 15.94 -2.73
N SER A 149 -8.09 16.17 -1.42
CA SER A 149 -9.25 15.66 -0.69
C SER A 149 -10.57 16.27 -1.21
N ASN A 150 -10.55 17.54 -1.64
CA ASN A 150 -11.72 18.19 -2.23
C ASN A 150 -12.09 17.56 -3.59
N ILE A 151 -11.14 17.34 -4.49
CA ILE A 151 -11.44 16.69 -5.78
C ILE A 151 -11.87 15.24 -5.61
N ILE A 152 -11.32 14.51 -4.62
CA ILE A 152 -11.82 13.17 -4.25
C ILE A 152 -13.30 13.24 -3.84
N CYS A 153 -13.66 14.20 -2.99
CA CYS A 153 -15.04 14.40 -2.53
C CYS A 153 -15.99 14.74 -3.69
N GLU A 154 -15.55 15.56 -4.63
CA GLU A 154 -16.32 15.95 -5.83
C GLU A 154 -16.59 14.72 -6.71
N ILE A 155 -15.56 13.97 -7.08
CA ILE A 155 -15.65 12.74 -7.88
C ILE A 155 -16.56 11.70 -7.21
N VAL A 156 -16.42 11.49 -5.91
CA VAL A 156 -17.25 10.51 -5.19
C VAL A 156 -18.72 10.91 -5.18
N ARG A 157 -19.04 12.19 -4.92
CA ARG A 157 -20.43 12.69 -4.93
C ARG A 157 -21.07 12.64 -6.31
N GLU A 158 -20.29 12.85 -7.37
CA GLU A 158 -20.76 12.69 -8.75
C GLU A 158 -21.07 11.21 -9.07
N CYS A 159 -20.22 10.31 -8.59
CA CYS A 159 -20.30 8.90 -8.95
C CYS A 159 -21.29 8.10 -8.11
N PHE A 160 -21.46 8.43 -6.83
CA PHE A 160 -22.11 7.54 -5.87
C PHE A 160 -23.06 8.28 -4.93
N PRO A 161 -24.20 7.69 -4.57
CA PRO A 161 -25.01 8.18 -3.46
C PRO A 161 -24.27 7.91 -2.12
N GLU A 162 -24.52 8.76 -1.12
CA GLU A 162 -23.85 8.73 0.19
C GLU A 162 -24.02 7.40 0.92
N GLU A 163 -25.16 6.76 0.75
CA GLU A 163 -25.43 5.43 1.32
C GLU A 163 -24.63 4.29 0.68
N TYR A 164 -23.95 4.56 -0.44
CA TYR A 164 -23.06 3.57 -1.09
C TYR A 164 -21.58 3.90 -0.86
N VAL A 165 -21.14 5.11 -1.21
CA VAL A 165 -19.79 5.60 -0.94
C VAL A 165 -19.87 7.02 -0.40
N ALA A 166 -19.36 7.23 0.81
CA ALA A 166 -19.34 8.53 1.48
C ALA A 166 -17.91 9.02 1.70
N VAL A 167 -17.72 10.35 1.78
CA VAL A 167 -16.45 10.98 2.15
C VAL A 167 -16.63 11.78 3.43
N VAL A 168 -15.84 11.46 4.44
CA VAL A 168 -15.75 12.21 5.69
C VAL A 168 -14.50 13.09 5.63
N MET A 169 -14.71 14.39 5.41
CA MET A 169 -13.63 15.38 5.42
C MET A 169 -13.32 15.81 6.87
N GLY A 170 -12.05 16.13 7.12
CA GLY A 170 -11.62 16.64 8.43
C GLY A 170 -10.31 16.04 8.94
N GLY A 171 -9.97 16.34 10.20
CA GLY A 171 -8.69 16.00 10.82
C GLY A 171 -8.78 14.93 11.90
N ARG A 172 -8.06 15.18 13.01
CA ARG A 172 -7.96 14.22 14.12
C ARG A 172 -9.29 13.93 14.80
N GLN A 173 -10.15 14.93 14.92
CA GLN A 173 -11.45 14.77 15.56
C GLN A 173 -12.30 13.76 14.77
N GLU A 174 -12.41 13.95 13.46
CA GLU A 174 -13.18 13.06 12.59
C GLU A 174 -12.56 11.65 12.54
N ASN A 175 -11.21 11.55 12.55
CA ASN A 175 -10.55 10.25 12.67
C ASN A 175 -10.97 9.51 13.95
N SER A 176 -10.95 10.20 15.09
CA SER A 176 -11.33 9.62 16.37
C SER A 176 -12.82 9.22 16.39
N CYS A 177 -13.70 10.07 15.85
CA CYS A 177 -15.13 9.74 15.72
C CYS A 177 -15.35 8.48 14.86
N LEU A 178 -14.69 8.41 13.70
CA LEU A 178 -14.79 7.23 12.81
C LEU A 178 -14.29 5.95 13.47
N LEU A 179 -13.17 6.00 14.18
CA LEU A 179 -12.58 4.84 14.83
C LEU A 179 -13.38 4.34 16.04
N GLN A 180 -14.28 5.16 16.60
CA GLN A 180 -15.23 4.75 17.65
C GLN A 180 -16.43 3.99 17.10
N GLU A 181 -16.67 4.05 15.79
CA GLU A 181 -17.82 3.42 15.15
C GLU A 181 -17.52 2.00 14.68
N HIS A 182 -18.56 1.17 14.58
CA HIS A 182 -18.46 -0.19 14.10
C HIS A 182 -18.43 -0.26 12.57
N PHE A 183 -17.28 -0.62 12.02
CA PHE A 183 -17.09 -1.01 10.62
C PHE A 183 -16.91 -2.53 10.51
N ASP A 184 -17.25 -3.09 9.36
CA ASP A 184 -17.09 -4.50 9.08
C ASP A 184 -15.69 -4.84 8.52
N TYR A 185 -14.95 -3.80 8.06
CA TYR A 185 -13.56 -3.85 7.65
C TYR A 185 -12.91 -2.47 7.72
N ILE A 186 -11.62 -2.39 8.10
CA ILE A 186 -10.86 -1.14 8.06
C ILE A 186 -9.60 -1.32 7.22
N PHE A 187 -9.42 -0.46 6.21
CA PHE A 187 -8.20 -0.34 5.44
C PHE A 187 -7.52 0.99 5.81
N PHE A 188 -6.32 0.91 6.31
CA PHE A 188 -5.56 2.07 6.76
C PHE A 188 -4.20 2.11 6.10
N THR A 189 -3.82 3.27 5.56
CA THR A 189 -2.45 3.56 5.12
C THR A 189 -1.92 4.77 5.87
N GLY A 190 -0.75 4.65 6.50
CA GLY A 190 -0.16 5.75 7.25
C GLY A 190 0.99 5.35 8.17
N SER A 191 1.19 6.10 9.27
CA SER A 191 2.26 5.83 10.21
C SER A 191 1.96 4.66 11.15
N GLN A 192 3.01 3.98 11.62
CA GLN A 192 2.91 2.89 12.61
C GLN A 192 2.15 3.30 13.87
N ALA A 193 2.37 4.52 14.37
CA ALA A 193 1.68 5.01 15.57
C ALA A 193 0.16 5.06 15.38
N VAL A 194 -0.31 5.55 14.24
CA VAL A 194 -1.75 5.61 13.91
C VAL A 194 -2.28 4.21 13.57
N GLY A 195 -1.49 3.35 12.91
CA GLY A 195 -1.86 1.96 12.65
C GLY A 195 -2.15 1.17 13.94
N LYS A 196 -1.33 1.36 14.98
CA LYS A 196 -1.58 0.78 16.32
C LYS A 196 -2.88 1.31 16.94
N GLU A 197 -3.19 2.60 16.75
CA GLU A 197 -4.44 3.21 17.20
C GLU A 197 -5.65 2.60 16.48
N VAL A 198 -5.56 2.43 15.15
CA VAL A 198 -6.59 1.74 14.35
C VAL A 198 -6.82 0.31 14.88
N MET A 199 -5.76 -0.46 15.10
CA MET A 199 -5.87 -1.83 15.64
C MET A 199 -6.55 -1.85 17.01
N ARG A 200 -6.19 -0.91 17.89
CA ARG A 200 -6.77 -0.82 19.23
C ARG A 200 -8.29 -0.61 19.17
N HIS A 201 -8.77 0.31 18.34
CA HIS A 201 -10.21 0.54 18.16
C HIS A 201 -10.90 -0.62 17.43
N ALA A 202 -10.28 -1.18 16.39
CA ALA A 202 -10.84 -2.31 15.67
C ALA A 202 -11.06 -3.54 16.58
N SER A 203 -10.20 -3.73 17.59
CA SER A 203 -10.32 -4.83 18.54
C SER A 203 -11.58 -4.79 19.39
N GLU A 204 -12.17 -3.61 19.63
CA GLU A 204 -13.41 -3.44 20.40
C GLU A 204 -14.62 -4.07 19.69
N HIS A 205 -14.56 -4.19 18.37
CA HIS A 205 -15.61 -4.77 17.53
C HIS A 205 -15.18 -6.06 16.81
N LEU A 206 -13.94 -6.54 17.04
CA LEU A 206 -13.31 -7.64 16.29
C LEU A 206 -13.27 -7.38 14.79
N THR A 207 -13.16 -6.11 14.39
CA THR A 207 -13.09 -5.69 13.00
C THR A 207 -11.76 -6.08 12.37
N PRO A 208 -11.73 -6.85 11.28
CA PRO A 208 -10.50 -7.15 10.56
C PRO A 208 -9.91 -5.88 9.93
N VAL A 209 -8.57 -5.81 9.89
CA VAL A 209 -7.84 -4.64 9.39
C VAL A 209 -6.80 -5.03 8.35
N THR A 210 -6.59 -4.15 7.37
CA THR A 210 -5.35 -4.08 6.59
C THR A 210 -4.63 -2.79 6.95
N LEU A 211 -3.34 -2.90 7.24
CA LEU A 211 -2.47 -1.79 7.62
C LEU A 211 -1.31 -1.72 6.63
N GLU A 212 -1.25 -0.64 5.86
CA GLU A 212 -0.13 -0.30 5.00
C GLU A 212 0.70 0.79 5.68
N LEU A 213 1.84 0.40 6.20
CA LEU A 213 2.71 1.25 7.02
C LEU A 213 4.02 1.53 6.28
N GLY A 214 4.91 2.28 6.89
CA GLY A 214 6.22 2.58 6.33
C GLY A 214 7.33 1.70 6.91
N GLY A 215 8.55 2.11 6.68
CA GLY A 215 9.74 1.47 7.22
C GLY A 215 11.01 2.01 6.59
N LYS A 216 12.18 1.61 7.13
CA LYS A 216 13.47 1.97 6.56
C LYS A 216 13.87 0.97 5.48
N SER A 217 13.39 1.21 4.25
CA SER A 217 13.62 0.35 3.08
C SER A 217 15.08 0.40 2.61
N PRO A 218 15.87 -0.69 2.77
CA PRO A 218 17.26 -0.74 2.34
C PRO A 218 17.39 -0.81 0.82
N CYS A 219 18.37 -0.10 0.28
CA CYS A 219 18.83 -0.26 -1.08
C CYS A 219 20.26 -0.81 -1.09
N ILE A 220 20.38 -2.10 -1.28
CA ILE A 220 21.63 -2.83 -1.23
C ILE A 220 22.31 -2.74 -2.60
N VAL A 221 23.58 -2.33 -2.65
CA VAL A 221 24.36 -2.28 -3.90
C VAL A 221 25.61 -3.11 -3.74
N ASP A 222 25.61 -4.28 -4.36
CA ASP A 222 26.72 -5.21 -4.36
C ASP A 222 27.86 -4.75 -5.30
N LYS A 223 29.08 -5.23 -5.09
CA LYS A 223 30.23 -4.93 -5.94
C LYS A 223 30.05 -5.36 -7.39
N SER A 224 29.24 -6.39 -7.66
CA SER A 224 28.92 -6.86 -9.01
C SER A 224 27.91 -5.98 -9.75
N ALA A 225 27.29 -4.98 -9.09
CA ALA A 225 26.22 -4.16 -9.65
C ALA A 225 26.68 -3.33 -10.87
N ASN A 226 25.76 -3.12 -11.81
CA ASN A 226 25.94 -2.09 -12.84
C ASN A 226 25.76 -0.70 -12.22
N ILE A 227 26.85 -0.13 -11.71
CA ILE A 227 26.85 1.11 -10.91
C ILE A 227 26.18 2.29 -11.63
N LYS A 228 26.40 2.45 -12.95
CA LYS A 228 25.78 3.55 -13.72
C LYS A 228 24.26 3.40 -13.79
N LEU A 229 23.77 2.18 -14.00
CA LEU A 229 22.34 1.89 -14.06
C LEU A 229 21.71 1.96 -12.67
N ALA A 230 22.38 1.39 -11.65
CA ALA A 230 21.94 1.45 -10.25
C ALA A 230 21.74 2.91 -9.80
N ALA A 231 22.75 3.77 -9.98
CA ALA A 231 22.65 5.18 -9.64
C ALA A 231 21.48 5.90 -10.34
N LYS A 232 21.21 5.59 -11.64
CA LYS A 232 20.09 6.17 -12.38
C LYS A 232 18.75 5.81 -11.77
N ARG A 233 18.54 4.52 -11.44
CA ARG A 233 17.30 3.98 -10.89
C ARG A 233 17.09 4.40 -9.45
N ILE A 234 18.13 4.37 -8.63
CA ILE A 234 18.10 4.81 -7.23
C ILE A 234 17.71 6.29 -7.14
N VAL A 235 18.34 7.16 -7.94
CA VAL A 235 18.02 8.60 -7.96
C VAL A 235 16.58 8.85 -8.37
N PHE A 236 16.07 8.12 -9.36
CA PHE A 236 14.65 8.19 -9.72
C PHE A 236 13.76 7.82 -8.54
N GLY A 237 13.95 6.64 -7.95
CA GLY A 237 13.06 6.15 -6.91
C GLY A 237 13.19 6.89 -5.57
N LYS A 238 14.41 7.36 -5.23
CA LYS A 238 14.60 8.13 -3.99
C LYS A 238 13.95 9.50 -4.03
N TYR A 239 13.99 10.18 -5.17
CA TYR A 239 13.55 11.58 -5.23
C TYR A 239 12.17 11.76 -5.89
N LEU A 240 11.52 10.68 -6.32
CA LEU A 240 10.11 10.69 -6.70
C LEU A 240 9.28 11.20 -5.51
N ASN A 241 8.32 12.09 -5.75
CA ASN A 241 7.52 12.75 -4.70
C ASN A 241 8.38 13.37 -3.57
N CYS A 242 9.58 13.88 -3.90
CA CYS A 242 10.56 14.36 -2.92
C CYS A 242 10.90 13.33 -1.83
N GLY A 243 10.89 12.05 -2.16
CA GLY A 243 11.17 10.97 -1.21
C GLY A 243 10.07 10.67 -0.19
N GLN A 244 8.90 11.30 -0.33
CA GLN A 244 7.74 11.08 0.54
C GLN A 244 6.94 9.84 0.10
N THR A 245 7.63 8.68 0.07
CA THR A 245 7.12 7.42 -0.46
C THR A 245 7.50 6.29 0.49
N CYS A 246 6.51 5.51 0.93
CA CYS A 246 6.71 4.39 1.89
C CYS A 246 7.68 3.31 1.39
N VAL A 247 7.85 3.21 0.08
CA VAL A 247 8.78 2.29 -0.59
C VAL A 247 9.99 3.01 -1.19
N ALA A 248 10.22 4.31 -0.90
CA ALA A 248 11.45 4.96 -1.35
C ALA A 248 12.68 4.24 -0.77
N PRO A 249 13.78 4.10 -1.53
CA PRO A 249 15.06 3.74 -0.93
C PRO A 249 15.34 4.68 0.25
N ASP A 250 15.21 4.18 1.48
CA ASP A 250 15.38 5.04 2.65
C ASP A 250 16.85 5.30 2.92
N TYR A 251 17.70 4.27 2.75
CA TYR A 251 19.14 4.39 2.79
C TYR A 251 19.80 3.47 1.75
N ILE A 252 21.00 3.84 1.31
CA ILE A 252 21.86 2.97 0.49
C ILE A 252 22.81 2.23 1.41
N TYR A 253 22.90 0.92 1.22
CA TYR A 253 23.88 0.07 1.85
C TYR A 253 24.71 -0.56 0.74
N CYS A 254 25.92 -0.02 0.47
CA CYS A 254 26.72 -0.42 -0.68
C CYS A 254 28.03 -1.09 -0.27
N HIS A 255 28.48 -2.02 -1.12
CA HIS A 255 29.79 -2.64 -0.94
C HIS A 255 30.88 -1.57 -0.98
N ARG A 256 31.83 -1.62 -0.04
CA ARG A 256 32.86 -0.59 0.14
C ARG A 256 33.67 -0.32 -1.14
N GLU A 257 34.00 -1.35 -1.90
CA GLU A 257 34.79 -1.24 -3.14
C GLU A 257 34.09 -0.36 -4.22
N VAL A 258 32.80 -0.26 -4.24
CA VAL A 258 32.05 0.46 -5.28
C VAL A 258 31.45 1.78 -4.80
N LYS A 259 31.61 2.14 -3.52
CA LYS A 259 31.01 3.34 -2.91
C LYS A 259 31.35 4.60 -3.70
N ASP A 260 32.62 4.88 -3.93
CA ASP A 260 33.05 6.15 -4.56
C ASP A 260 32.55 6.26 -6.01
N ALA A 261 32.58 5.15 -6.73
CA ALA A 261 32.04 5.06 -8.08
C ALA A 261 30.51 5.29 -8.09
N LEU A 262 29.79 4.74 -7.11
CA LEU A 262 28.36 4.90 -6.95
C LEU A 262 28.01 6.37 -6.62
N LEU A 263 28.66 6.97 -5.64
CA LEU A 263 28.46 8.37 -5.24
C LEU A 263 28.69 9.34 -6.40
N LYS A 264 29.77 9.15 -7.16
CA LYS A 264 30.05 9.94 -8.37
C LYS A 264 28.92 9.80 -9.41
N GLN A 265 28.39 8.61 -9.63
CA GLN A 265 27.28 8.40 -10.57
C GLN A 265 25.96 8.98 -10.03
N ILE A 266 25.68 8.87 -8.74
CA ILE A 266 24.51 9.46 -8.09
C ILE A 266 24.49 10.98 -8.28
N GLN A 267 25.58 11.67 -7.96
CA GLN A 267 25.70 13.14 -8.16
C GLN A 267 25.46 13.51 -9.62
N LYS A 268 26.04 12.74 -10.56
CA LYS A 268 25.80 12.94 -12.00
C LYS A 268 24.35 12.75 -12.39
N GLN A 269 23.66 11.75 -11.83
CA GLN A 269 22.25 11.49 -12.11
C GLN A 269 21.34 12.55 -11.50
N ILE A 270 21.59 13.02 -10.29
CA ILE A 270 20.86 14.13 -9.66
C ILE A 270 20.94 15.36 -10.57
N ARG A 271 22.14 15.74 -10.99
CA ARG A 271 22.34 16.90 -11.89
C ARG A 271 21.65 16.71 -13.25
N LYS A 272 21.61 15.46 -13.77
CA LYS A 272 20.96 15.15 -15.04
C LYS A 272 19.43 15.22 -14.95
N GLN A 273 18.85 14.69 -13.86
CA GLN A 273 17.39 14.57 -13.71
C GLN A 273 16.76 15.86 -13.18
N PHE A 274 17.42 16.57 -12.28
CA PHE A 274 16.87 17.74 -11.60
C PHE A 274 17.49 19.07 -12.02
N GLY A 275 18.60 19.05 -12.79
CA GLY A 275 19.31 20.25 -13.23
C GLY A 275 20.39 20.70 -12.24
N LYS A 276 20.94 21.90 -12.49
CA LYS A 276 21.95 22.52 -11.61
C LYS A 276 21.33 23.15 -10.37
N SER A 277 20.08 23.57 -10.45
CA SER A 277 19.29 24.22 -9.41
C SER A 277 17.99 23.43 -9.22
N PRO A 278 18.01 22.33 -8.46
CA PRO A 278 16.83 21.45 -8.31
C PRO A 278 15.59 22.19 -7.77
N LEU A 279 15.77 23.18 -6.89
CA LEU A 279 14.67 23.97 -6.31
C LEU A 279 13.96 24.88 -7.34
N ASP A 280 14.57 25.16 -8.48
CA ASP A 280 13.98 25.92 -9.58
C ASP A 280 13.36 25.01 -10.67
N ASN A 281 13.48 23.69 -10.51
CA ASN A 281 12.91 22.73 -11.42
C ASN A 281 11.39 22.63 -11.22
N LYS A 282 10.61 23.03 -12.22
CA LYS A 282 9.13 23.06 -12.18
C LYS A 282 8.48 21.67 -11.99
N ASN A 283 9.24 20.61 -12.24
CA ASN A 283 8.78 19.21 -12.05
C ASN A 283 9.22 18.61 -10.71
N TYR A 284 10.00 19.36 -9.91
CA TYR A 284 10.39 18.92 -8.58
C TYR A 284 9.36 19.41 -7.55
N GLY A 285 8.87 18.49 -6.73
CA GLY A 285 7.80 18.75 -5.78
C GLY A 285 8.24 19.52 -4.52
N LYS A 286 7.44 19.43 -3.48
CA LYS A 286 7.69 20.05 -2.17
C LYS A 286 7.31 19.09 -1.03
N ILE A 287 7.78 19.39 0.17
CA ILE A 287 7.35 18.70 1.39
C ILE A 287 5.94 19.17 1.73
N ILE A 288 5.11 18.24 2.21
CA ILE A 288 3.67 18.47 2.41
C ILE A 288 3.34 19.64 3.34
N ASN A 289 4.12 19.83 4.41
CA ASN A 289 3.91 20.90 5.38
C ASN A 289 5.19 21.25 6.14
N GLU A 290 5.15 22.37 6.89
CA GLU A 290 6.26 22.90 7.67
C GLU A 290 6.75 21.91 8.76
N LYS A 291 5.85 21.18 9.41
CA LYS A 291 6.22 20.19 10.43
C LYS A 291 7.14 19.11 9.85
N HIS A 292 6.79 18.54 8.70
CA HIS A 292 7.60 17.51 8.04
C HIS A 292 8.87 18.12 7.42
N PHE A 293 8.80 19.33 6.89
CA PHE A 293 9.96 20.07 6.40
C PHE A 293 11.02 20.23 7.50
N ASN A 294 10.63 20.75 8.65
CA ASN A 294 11.54 20.95 9.79
C ASN A 294 12.08 19.63 10.34
N ARG A 295 11.24 18.59 10.42
CA ARG A 295 11.68 17.25 10.82
C ARG A 295 12.79 16.73 9.90
N ILE A 296 12.61 16.81 8.58
CA ILE A 296 13.61 16.33 7.61
C ILE A 296 14.91 17.15 7.70
N GLN A 297 14.80 18.47 7.86
CA GLN A 297 15.97 19.33 8.03
C GLN A 297 16.81 18.91 9.26
N ASN A 298 16.15 18.55 10.36
CA ASN A 298 16.84 18.10 11.58
C ASN A 298 17.52 16.72 11.45
N LEU A 299 17.24 15.95 10.41
CA LEU A 299 17.91 14.68 10.12
C LEU A 299 19.23 14.87 9.34
N ILE A 300 19.47 16.06 8.80
CA ILE A 300 20.63 16.34 7.95
C ILE A 300 21.79 16.79 8.85
N ASP A 301 22.88 16.02 8.82
CA ASP A 301 24.16 16.45 9.36
C ASP A 301 24.94 17.20 8.27
N PRO A 302 25.15 18.53 8.42
CA PRO A 302 25.86 19.30 7.39
C PRO A 302 27.28 18.82 7.09
N ALA A 303 27.96 18.23 8.07
CA ALA A 303 29.34 17.73 7.91
C ALA A 303 29.42 16.48 7.00
N LYS A 304 28.29 15.80 6.80
CA LYS A 304 28.20 14.56 6.00
C LYS A 304 27.61 14.77 4.59
N ILE A 305 27.21 16.00 4.26
CA ILE A 305 26.63 16.30 2.94
C ILE A 305 27.73 16.28 1.88
N ILE A 306 27.48 15.53 0.82
CA ILE A 306 28.32 15.51 -0.38
C ILE A 306 27.64 16.08 -1.62
N CYS A 307 26.33 16.24 -1.59
CA CYS A 307 25.54 16.83 -2.67
C CYS A 307 24.20 17.35 -2.10
N GLY A 308 23.72 18.49 -2.59
CA GLY A 308 22.47 19.11 -2.11
C GLY A 308 22.63 19.82 -0.77
N GLY A 309 21.65 19.71 0.10
CA GLY A 309 21.63 20.29 1.43
C GLY A 309 20.94 21.66 1.52
N ASN A 310 20.71 22.35 0.40
CA ASN A 310 19.98 23.60 0.42
C ASN A 310 18.46 23.35 0.57
N ALA A 311 17.80 24.29 1.20
CA ALA A 311 16.36 24.25 1.41
C ALA A 311 15.74 25.64 1.22
N ARG A 312 14.46 25.66 0.87
CA ARG A 312 13.67 26.88 0.66
C ARG A 312 12.41 26.78 1.51
N PRO A 313 12.43 27.31 2.76
CA PRO A 313 11.31 27.17 3.70
C PRO A 313 10.00 27.76 3.16
N GLU A 314 10.05 28.88 2.45
CA GLU A 314 8.88 29.56 1.89
C GLU A 314 8.12 28.76 0.86
N THR A 315 8.77 27.79 0.19
CA THR A 315 8.17 26.85 -0.75
C THR A 315 8.13 25.42 -0.23
N LEU A 316 8.63 25.17 0.96
CA LEU A 316 8.77 23.86 1.60
C LEU A 316 9.59 22.87 0.77
N GLN A 317 10.60 23.34 0.04
CA GLN A 317 11.44 22.52 -0.81
C GLN A 317 12.79 22.24 -0.16
N ILE A 318 13.26 21.00 -0.28
CA ILE A 318 14.60 20.54 0.14
C ILE A 318 15.25 19.92 -1.09
N GLU A 319 16.49 20.29 -1.41
CA GLU A 319 17.21 19.70 -2.52
C GLU A 319 17.41 18.18 -2.36
N PRO A 320 17.51 17.44 -3.48
CA PRO A 320 18.04 16.09 -3.45
C PRO A 320 19.38 16.05 -2.73
N THR A 321 19.40 15.53 -1.52
CA THR A 321 20.54 15.56 -0.60
C THR A 321 21.13 14.17 -0.45
N VAL A 322 22.47 14.07 -0.55
CA VAL A 322 23.22 12.83 -0.34
C VAL A 322 24.20 13.03 0.81
N MET A 323 24.18 12.10 1.76
CA MET A 323 25.08 12.09 2.90
C MET A 323 26.00 10.87 2.83
N ASP A 324 27.31 11.07 2.99
CA ASP A 324 28.32 9.99 3.10
C ASP A 324 28.83 9.86 4.53
N GLN A 325 29.57 8.81 4.82
CA GLN A 325 30.11 8.49 6.15
C GLN A 325 29.03 8.38 7.23
N VAL A 326 27.84 7.95 6.82
CA VAL A 326 26.72 7.71 7.73
C VAL A 326 26.89 6.38 8.44
N THR A 327 26.55 6.36 9.72
CA THR A 327 26.49 5.16 10.55
C THR A 327 25.05 4.88 10.99
N PHE A 328 24.79 3.68 11.52
CA PHE A 328 23.46 3.35 12.01
C PHE A 328 23.02 4.13 13.25
N GLU A 329 23.95 4.81 13.92
CA GLU A 329 23.72 5.64 15.12
C GLU A 329 23.33 7.06 14.77
N ASP A 330 23.53 7.51 13.53
CA ASP A 330 23.18 8.86 13.09
C ASP A 330 21.66 9.10 13.12
N ALA A 331 21.25 10.34 13.38
CA ALA A 331 19.84 10.74 13.48
C ALA A 331 19.01 10.33 12.25
N VAL A 332 19.59 10.45 11.05
CA VAL A 332 18.95 10.07 9.77
C VAL A 332 18.64 8.57 9.67
N MET A 333 19.25 7.74 10.53
CA MET A 333 19.04 6.29 10.58
C MET A 333 18.08 5.84 11.69
N GLN A 334 17.63 6.73 12.59
CA GLN A 334 16.78 6.38 13.74
C GLN A 334 15.28 6.31 13.40
N GLU A 335 14.86 6.95 12.31
CA GLU A 335 13.47 6.93 11.84
C GLU A 335 13.40 6.82 10.31
N GLU A 336 12.22 6.51 9.77
CA GLU A 336 11.95 6.61 8.32
C GLU A 336 12.09 8.07 7.87
N ILE A 337 12.93 8.32 6.87
CA ILE A 337 13.26 9.67 6.42
C ILE A 337 12.05 10.36 5.80
N PHE A 338 11.34 9.67 4.91
CA PHE A 338 10.17 10.18 4.20
C PHE A 338 10.40 11.57 3.60
N GLY A 339 11.55 11.69 2.93
CA GLY A 339 12.05 12.96 2.38
C GLY A 339 13.26 12.77 1.46
N PRO A 340 13.74 13.87 0.82
CA PRO A 340 14.74 13.81 -0.24
C PRO A 340 16.19 13.75 0.31
N VAL A 341 16.41 13.00 1.38
CA VAL A 341 17.73 12.80 1.99
C VAL A 341 18.12 11.33 1.84
N MET A 342 19.29 11.07 1.29
CA MET A 342 19.79 9.75 0.96
C MET A 342 21.12 9.48 1.70
N PRO A 343 21.09 8.84 2.86
CA PRO A 343 22.30 8.41 3.56
C PRO A 343 22.90 7.18 2.88
N VAL A 344 24.25 7.14 2.86
CA VAL A 344 25.01 6.05 2.27
C VAL A 344 25.91 5.41 3.33
N LEU A 345 25.69 4.13 3.55
CA LEU A 345 26.45 3.26 4.44
C LEU A 345 27.22 2.23 3.63
N THR A 346 28.24 1.63 4.23
CA THR A 346 29.06 0.61 3.54
C THR A 346 29.07 -0.71 4.31
N PHE A 347 29.21 -1.80 3.54
CA PHE A 347 29.45 -3.14 4.06
C PHE A 347 30.64 -3.82 3.36
N ASP A 348 31.13 -4.87 3.96
CA ASP A 348 32.24 -5.67 3.43
C ASP A 348 31.79 -7.07 2.99
N SER A 349 30.68 -7.58 3.50
CA SER A 349 30.11 -8.88 3.10
C SER A 349 28.59 -8.87 3.08
N ILE A 350 27.99 -9.69 2.23
CA ILE A 350 26.53 -9.81 2.12
C ILE A 350 25.90 -10.41 3.39
N GLU A 351 26.66 -11.24 4.11
CA GLU A 351 26.23 -11.81 5.40
C GLU A 351 26.07 -10.72 6.47
N GLU A 352 26.90 -9.69 6.44
CA GLU A 352 26.76 -8.50 7.30
C GLU A 352 25.47 -7.79 7.00
N VAL A 353 25.17 -7.56 5.71
CA VAL A 353 23.92 -6.93 5.27
C VAL A 353 22.70 -7.68 5.78
N ILE A 354 22.66 -9.00 5.55
CA ILE A 354 21.53 -9.86 5.94
C ILE A 354 21.31 -9.81 7.45
N ARG A 355 22.39 -9.96 8.24
CA ARG A 355 22.29 -9.85 9.70
C ARG A 355 21.78 -8.49 10.14
N LYS A 356 22.26 -7.40 9.53
CA LYS A 356 21.84 -6.05 9.91
C LYS A 356 20.39 -5.79 9.55
N VAL A 357 19.96 -6.10 8.32
CA VAL A 357 18.58 -5.95 7.88
C VAL A 357 17.63 -6.74 8.78
N ASN A 358 17.95 -8.00 9.07
CA ASN A 358 17.10 -8.83 9.93
C ASN A 358 17.13 -8.44 11.42
N SER A 359 18.08 -7.61 11.86
CA SER A 359 18.10 -7.06 13.22
C SER A 359 17.27 -5.80 13.40
N MET A 360 16.75 -5.24 12.31
CA MET A 360 15.92 -4.04 12.29
C MET A 360 14.45 -4.42 12.09
N ALA A 361 13.55 -3.44 12.25
CA ALA A 361 12.14 -3.61 11.90
C ALA A 361 11.99 -4.01 10.42
N HIS A 362 11.07 -4.94 10.13
CA HIS A 362 10.84 -5.42 8.77
C HIS A 362 10.39 -4.28 7.85
N PRO A 363 11.17 -3.94 6.80
CA PRO A 363 10.84 -2.87 5.90
C PRO A 363 9.68 -3.25 4.97
N LEU A 364 8.94 -2.25 4.50
CA LEU A 364 7.92 -2.44 3.47
C LEU A 364 8.55 -2.84 2.14
N ALA A 365 9.73 -2.28 1.80
CA ALA A 365 10.44 -2.65 0.59
C ALA A 365 11.92 -2.95 0.84
N LEU A 366 12.49 -3.80 -0.03
CA LEU A 366 13.92 -4.08 -0.10
C LEU A 366 14.38 -4.09 -1.56
N TYR A 367 15.54 -3.48 -1.83
CA TYR A 367 16.12 -3.41 -3.17
C TYR A 367 17.54 -3.97 -3.17
N ILE A 368 17.85 -4.80 -4.17
CA ILE A 368 19.17 -5.35 -4.37
C ILE A 368 19.67 -5.10 -5.80
N PHE A 369 20.80 -4.44 -5.95
CA PHE A 369 21.53 -4.28 -7.20
C PHE A 369 22.73 -5.20 -7.21
N ALA A 370 22.70 -6.24 -8.03
CA ALA A 370 23.77 -7.19 -8.24
C ALA A 370 23.63 -7.87 -9.60
N GLN A 371 24.75 -8.27 -10.21
CA GLN A 371 24.76 -9.11 -11.41
C GLN A 371 24.89 -10.61 -11.05
N GLU A 372 25.41 -10.90 -9.88
CA GLU A 372 25.52 -12.26 -9.37
C GLU A 372 24.17 -12.76 -8.86
N LYS A 373 23.57 -13.71 -9.58
CA LYS A 373 22.24 -14.26 -9.27
C LYS A 373 22.19 -14.88 -7.86
N ALA A 374 23.25 -15.57 -7.44
CA ALA A 374 23.34 -16.18 -6.12
C ALA A 374 23.21 -15.16 -4.97
N ILE A 375 23.77 -13.94 -5.15
CA ILE A 375 23.64 -12.84 -4.17
C ILE A 375 22.18 -12.36 -4.12
N CYS A 376 21.54 -12.16 -5.28
CA CYS A 376 20.13 -11.77 -5.33
C CYS A 376 19.23 -12.81 -4.65
N GLU A 377 19.42 -14.09 -4.97
CA GLU A 377 18.65 -15.20 -4.37
C GLU A 377 18.87 -15.28 -2.85
N LYS A 378 20.11 -15.14 -2.40
CA LYS A 378 20.47 -15.17 -0.99
C LYS A 378 19.76 -14.04 -0.21
N VAL A 379 19.87 -12.78 -0.69
CA VAL A 379 19.23 -11.63 -0.04
C VAL A 379 17.71 -11.77 -0.02
N THR A 380 17.10 -12.15 -1.14
CA THR A 380 15.62 -12.26 -1.23
C THR A 380 15.07 -13.44 -0.42
N SER A 381 15.88 -14.47 -0.15
CA SER A 381 15.46 -15.63 0.64
C SER A 381 15.70 -15.47 2.14
N GLU A 382 16.78 -14.76 2.53
CA GLU A 382 17.22 -14.69 3.93
C GLU A 382 16.80 -13.39 4.64
N CYS A 383 16.41 -12.32 3.90
CA CYS A 383 15.86 -11.09 4.50
C CYS A 383 14.35 -11.11 4.55
N GLY A 384 13.78 -10.60 5.66
CA GLY A 384 12.34 -10.36 5.80
C GLY A 384 11.95 -8.97 5.31
N PHE A 385 11.04 -8.86 4.32
CA PHE A 385 10.51 -7.60 3.79
C PHE A 385 9.16 -7.81 3.10
N GLY A 386 8.38 -6.74 2.90
CA GLY A 386 7.08 -6.82 2.23
C GLY A 386 7.18 -7.16 0.75
N GLY A 387 7.84 -6.32 -0.03
CA GLY A 387 8.06 -6.50 -1.46
C GLY A 387 9.37 -5.86 -1.91
N GLY A 388 9.76 -5.99 -3.18
CA GLY A 388 11.03 -5.40 -3.61
C GLY A 388 11.39 -5.61 -5.07
N CYS A 389 12.57 -5.12 -5.44
CA CYS A 389 13.08 -5.25 -6.81
C CYS A 389 14.52 -5.75 -6.82
N ILE A 390 14.83 -6.59 -7.79
CA ILE A 390 16.19 -6.91 -8.19
C ILE A 390 16.57 -5.97 -9.33
N ASN A 391 17.68 -5.24 -9.16
CA ASN A 391 18.21 -4.27 -10.12
C ASN A 391 17.27 -3.12 -10.50
N ASP A 392 16.25 -2.87 -9.69
CA ASP A 392 15.39 -1.67 -9.81
C ASP A 392 14.88 -1.25 -8.43
N VAL A 393 14.05 -0.21 -8.37
CA VAL A 393 13.39 0.28 -7.16
C VAL A 393 11.94 0.66 -7.45
N ILE A 394 11.07 0.58 -6.44
CA ILE A 394 9.66 1.04 -6.45
C ILE A 394 8.73 0.21 -7.36
N ILE A 395 9.13 -0.12 -8.58
CA ILE A 395 8.24 -0.61 -9.65
C ILE A 395 7.46 -1.90 -9.31
N HIS A 396 7.81 -2.63 -8.25
CA HIS A 396 7.07 -3.81 -7.81
C HIS A 396 5.62 -3.52 -7.41
N LEU A 397 5.32 -2.26 -7.04
CA LEU A 397 3.96 -1.82 -6.71
C LEU A 397 3.11 -1.43 -7.94
N ALA A 398 3.72 -1.25 -9.11
CA ALA A 398 3.05 -0.72 -10.29
C ALA A 398 2.37 -1.80 -11.13
N THR A 399 1.83 -2.84 -10.50
CA THR A 399 1.12 -3.94 -11.19
C THR A 399 0.01 -4.51 -10.31
N SER A 400 -1.15 -4.73 -10.91
CA SER A 400 -2.29 -5.41 -10.27
C SER A 400 -2.13 -6.95 -10.23
N GLU A 401 -1.05 -7.50 -10.79
CA GLU A 401 -0.80 -8.94 -10.81
C GLU A 401 -0.06 -9.47 -9.57
N MET A 402 0.52 -8.57 -8.78
CA MET A 402 1.24 -8.89 -7.55
C MET A 402 0.61 -8.20 -6.34
N PRO A 403 0.49 -8.90 -5.19
CA PRO A 403 0.04 -8.26 -3.96
C PRO A 403 1.06 -7.22 -3.49
N PHE A 404 0.57 -6.12 -2.93
CA PHE A 404 1.37 -5.12 -2.25
C PHE A 404 0.98 -5.06 -0.78
N GLY A 405 1.96 -5.09 0.12
CA GLY A 405 1.77 -5.00 1.56
C GLY A 405 3.01 -5.42 2.35
N GLY A 406 3.06 -5.02 3.61
CA GLY A 406 4.11 -5.34 4.55
C GLY A 406 3.70 -6.40 5.58
N PHE A 407 4.61 -6.68 6.52
CA PHE A 407 4.33 -7.49 7.70
C PHE A 407 5.13 -6.99 8.91
N GLY A 408 4.67 -7.34 10.12
CA GLY A 408 5.26 -6.81 11.33
C GLY A 408 5.10 -5.30 11.41
N GLU A 409 6.20 -4.58 11.54
CA GLU A 409 6.19 -3.12 11.69
C GLU A 409 5.87 -2.38 10.38
N SER A 410 5.99 -3.03 9.23
CA SER A 410 5.64 -2.42 7.93
C SER A 410 4.20 -2.63 7.52
N GLY A 411 3.43 -3.46 8.23
CA GLY A 411 2.01 -3.60 7.94
C GLY A 411 1.40 -4.94 8.29
N MET A 412 0.16 -5.11 7.84
CA MET A 412 -0.66 -6.31 8.02
C MET A 412 -1.65 -6.43 6.86
N GLY A 413 -1.65 -7.54 6.17
CA GLY A 413 -2.45 -7.74 4.96
C GLY A 413 -1.75 -7.25 3.70
N SER A 414 -2.47 -7.22 2.60
CA SER A 414 -1.98 -6.76 1.29
C SER A 414 -3.15 -6.54 0.34
N TYR A 415 -2.95 -5.80 -0.75
CA TYR A 415 -3.98 -5.47 -1.73
C TYR A 415 -3.41 -5.42 -3.16
N HIS A 416 -4.06 -4.85 -4.10
CA HIS A 416 -3.91 -4.85 -5.56
C HIS A 416 -4.48 -6.10 -6.24
N GLY A 417 -5.21 -5.90 -7.32
CA GLY A 417 -5.74 -6.91 -8.20
C GLY A 417 -6.56 -7.98 -7.48
N GLN A 418 -6.29 -9.24 -7.79
CA GLN A 418 -6.99 -10.36 -7.14
C GLN A 418 -6.89 -10.28 -5.62
N LYS A 419 -5.72 -9.91 -5.09
CA LYS A 419 -5.52 -9.84 -3.65
C LYS A 419 -6.35 -8.73 -3.00
N GLY A 420 -6.50 -7.59 -3.68
CA GLY A 420 -7.39 -6.52 -3.23
C GLY A 420 -8.84 -6.97 -3.13
N PHE A 421 -9.36 -7.64 -4.16
CA PHE A 421 -10.68 -8.26 -4.10
C PHE A 421 -10.81 -9.25 -2.94
N GLU A 422 -9.80 -10.11 -2.71
CA GLU A 422 -9.78 -11.08 -1.62
C GLU A 422 -9.74 -10.39 -0.24
N THR A 423 -8.99 -9.32 -0.12
CA THR A 423 -8.83 -8.53 1.11
C THR A 423 -10.16 -7.91 1.57
N PHE A 424 -10.97 -7.45 0.63
CA PHE A 424 -12.31 -6.93 0.92
C PHE A 424 -13.42 -7.99 0.86
N SER A 425 -13.06 -9.29 0.84
CA SER A 425 -14.01 -10.40 0.78
C SER A 425 -13.79 -11.41 1.91
N HIS A 426 -14.86 -11.82 2.55
CA HIS A 426 -14.88 -13.01 3.40
C HIS A 426 -15.26 -14.23 2.54
N TYR A 427 -14.53 -15.35 2.68
CA TYR A 427 -14.81 -16.57 1.93
C TYR A 427 -15.63 -17.56 2.76
N LYS A 428 -16.89 -17.78 2.37
CA LYS A 428 -17.77 -18.80 2.95
C LYS A 428 -17.38 -20.16 2.43
N SER A 429 -17.11 -21.12 3.32
CA SER A 429 -16.92 -22.54 2.98
C SER A 429 -18.24 -23.27 3.05
N ILE A 430 -18.69 -23.82 1.94
CA ILE A 430 -20.01 -24.44 1.81
C ILE A 430 -19.86 -25.88 1.32
N VAL A 431 -20.57 -26.80 1.98
CA VAL A 431 -20.75 -28.19 1.53
C VAL A 431 -22.21 -28.37 1.16
N ASP A 432 -22.48 -28.55 -0.13
CA ASP A 432 -23.80 -28.88 -0.67
C ASP A 432 -23.96 -30.41 -0.66
N LYS A 433 -24.62 -30.95 0.35
CA LYS A 433 -24.83 -32.39 0.57
C LYS A 433 -26.13 -32.83 -0.10
N LYS A 434 -26.08 -33.92 -0.89
CA LYS A 434 -27.28 -34.51 -1.45
C LYS A 434 -28.14 -35.18 -0.37
N THR A 435 -29.46 -35.06 -0.50
CA THR A 435 -30.44 -35.54 0.48
C THR A 435 -30.91 -36.98 0.26
N TRP A 436 -30.62 -37.55 -0.92
CA TRP A 436 -31.04 -38.90 -1.27
C TRP A 436 -30.11 -40.01 -0.74
N ILE A 437 -28.95 -39.62 -0.17
CA ILE A 437 -27.98 -40.54 0.43
C ILE A 437 -27.43 -39.96 1.73
N ASP A 438 -27.28 -40.82 2.72
CA ASP A 438 -26.58 -40.52 3.97
C ASP A 438 -25.68 -41.67 4.36
N LEU A 439 -24.63 -41.37 5.13
CA LEU A 439 -23.68 -42.37 5.62
C LEU A 439 -23.99 -42.72 7.07
N PRO A 440 -24.56 -43.93 7.32
CA PRO A 440 -24.99 -44.33 8.68
C PRO A 440 -23.87 -44.27 9.74
N MET A 441 -22.59 -44.41 9.31
CA MET A 441 -21.45 -44.44 10.21
C MET A 441 -21.16 -43.12 10.91
N ARG A 442 -21.76 -42.00 10.50
CA ARG A 442 -21.62 -40.69 11.15
C ARG A 442 -22.50 -40.54 12.42
N TYR A 443 -23.48 -41.44 12.61
CA TYR A 443 -24.46 -41.38 13.69
C TYR A 443 -24.23 -42.44 14.74
N GLN A 444 -24.59 -42.12 15.99
CA GLN A 444 -24.65 -43.10 17.08
C GLN A 444 -25.82 -44.08 16.89
N PRO A 445 -25.69 -45.35 17.40
CA PRO A 445 -24.53 -45.87 18.13
C PRO A 445 -23.38 -46.24 17.17
N TYR A 446 -22.14 -45.89 17.60
CA TYR A 446 -20.95 -46.23 16.82
C TYR A 446 -20.65 -47.71 16.88
N ARG A 447 -20.65 -48.41 15.73
CA ARG A 447 -20.38 -49.84 15.58
C ARG A 447 -18.90 -50.06 15.25
N ARG A 448 -18.30 -51.15 15.73
CA ARG A 448 -16.88 -51.50 15.46
C ARG A 448 -16.50 -51.53 13.96
N ILE A 449 -17.46 -51.87 13.09
CA ILE A 449 -17.23 -51.83 11.64
C ILE A 449 -17.02 -50.39 11.12
N TYR A 450 -17.64 -49.41 11.77
CA TYR A 450 -17.51 -48.00 11.40
C TYR A 450 -16.15 -47.44 11.77
N ASP A 451 -15.48 -47.92 12.82
CA ASP A 451 -14.11 -47.53 13.19
C ASP A 451 -13.14 -47.85 12.05
N LYS A 452 -13.22 -49.05 11.47
CA LYS A 452 -12.35 -49.44 10.33
C LYS A 452 -12.60 -48.56 9.09
N LEU A 453 -13.87 -48.30 8.82
CA LEU A 453 -14.23 -47.45 7.66
C LEU A 453 -13.77 -46.01 7.83
N ILE A 454 -13.93 -45.39 9.01
CA ILE A 454 -13.52 -44.01 9.26
C ILE A 454 -12.00 -43.84 9.17
N HIS A 455 -11.23 -44.85 9.62
CA HIS A 455 -9.77 -44.85 9.47
C HIS A 455 -9.31 -44.93 8.00
N ILE A 456 -10.13 -45.49 7.10
CA ILE A 456 -9.86 -45.53 5.65
C ILE A 456 -10.21 -44.17 5.00
N PHE A 457 -11.32 -43.55 5.41
CA PHE A 457 -11.82 -42.32 4.80
C PHE A 457 -11.13 -41.05 5.28
N LEU A 458 -10.46 -41.07 6.44
CA LEU A 458 -9.76 -39.94 7.02
C LEU A 458 -8.21 -40.02 6.86
N LYS A 459 -7.71 -40.87 5.98
CA LYS A 459 -6.28 -40.95 5.63
C LYS A 459 -5.90 -39.98 4.54
#